data_1eca824540fb9c29bf486b182c54ef3c
#
_entry.id   1eca824540fb9c29bf486b182c54ef3c
#
_cell.length_a   1.000
_cell.length_b   1.000
_cell.length_c   1.000
_cell.angle_alpha   90.00
_cell.angle_beta   90.00
_cell.angle_gamma   90.00
#
_symmetry.space_group_name_H-M   'P 1'
#
loop_
_entity.id
_entity.type
_entity.pdbx_description
1 polymer ?
#
loop_
_entity_poly.entity_id
_entity_poly.type
_entity_poly.pdbx_seq_one_letter_code
_entity_poly.pdbx_strand_id
1 'polypeptide(L)'
;VMQCGLGDPRQGAALGIDMTRQVGLFVAALNVMKALWRGETVDESKYWQLQRARISPVPSEAVDVWIGAVVPAAITRAAKLGDGWLAAPSLTLAESGAAIQQYQRACAAEAKAMGTAAIRRDVLIAETSQAAKRAIEPYLAAGYRGIPPEALLVGSVGEVTDQVAQLAALGYTEIIVRNISADQT
;
A
#
# COMPACT_ATOMS: atom_id res chain seq x y z
N VAL A 1 12.86 -0.69 -0.49
CA VAL A 1 11.47 -1.20 -0.41
C VAL A 1 10.84 -1.23 -1.79
N MET A 2 10.19 -2.32 -2.14
CA MET A 2 9.33 -2.43 -3.32
C MET A 2 7.87 -2.44 -2.88
N GLN A 3 7.08 -1.47 -3.35
CA GLN A 3 5.62 -1.46 -3.17
C GLN A 3 4.95 -2.06 -4.40
N CYS A 4 4.04 -3.00 -4.22
CA CYS A 4 3.34 -3.68 -5.31
C CYS A 4 1.88 -4.02 -4.94
N GLY A 5 1.08 -4.36 -5.94
CA GLY A 5 -0.31 -4.75 -5.80
C GLY A 5 -0.83 -5.40 -7.07
N LEU A 6 -2.11 -5.80 -7.06
CA LEU A 6 -2.72 -6.48 -8.22
C LEU A 6 -2.95 -5.57 -9.43
N GLY A 7 -2.82 -4.25 -9.28
CA GLY A 7 -3.15 -3.27 -10.32
C GLY A 7 -4.65 -2.95 -10.41
N ASP A 8 -4.98 -1.94 -11.22
CA ASP A 8 -6.36 -1.53 -11.53
C ASP A 8 -6.86 -2.33 -12.75
N PRO A 9 -8.07 -2.93 -12.69
CA PRO A 9 -8.62 -3.69 -13.82
C PRO A 9 -8.72 -2.89 -15.12
N ARG A 10 -9.01 -1.58 -15.05
CA ARG A 10 -9.09 -0.72 -16.24
C ARG A 10 -7.73 -0.53 -16.90
N GLN A 11 -6.69 -0.36 -16.09
CA GLN A 11 -5.32 -0.27 -16.59
C GLN A 11 -4.85 -1.61 -17.17
N GLY A 12 -5.18 -2.72 -16.50
CA GLY A 12 -4.90 -4.06 -17.00
C GLY A 12 -5.54 -4.31 -18.37
N ALA A 13 -6.82 -3.97 -18.52
CA ALA A 13 -7.52 -4.09 -19.79
C ALA A 13 -6.89 -3.24 -20.90
N ALA A 14 -6.49 -2.00 -20.59
CA ALA A 14 -5.81 -1.11 -21.54
C ALA A 14 -4.44 -1.65 -21.99
N LEU A 15 -3.78 -2.45 -21.17
CA LEU A 15 -2.49 -3.09 -21.47
C LEU A 15 -2.63 -4.52 -22.05
N GLY A 16 -3.87 -4.98 -22.30
CA GLY A 16 -4.13 -6.33 -22.80
C GLY A 16 -3.83 -7.46 -21.80
N ILE A 17 -3.82 -7.14 -20.51
CA ILE A 17 -3.56 -8.12 -19.43
C ILE A 17 -4.86 -8.85 -19.10
N ASP A 18 -4.83 -10.18 -19.11
CA ASP A 18 -5.94 -11.00 -18.61
C ASP A 18 -6.06 -10.89 -17.10
N MET A 19 -6.97 -10.02 -16.65
CA MET A 19 -7.20 -9.74 -15.23
C MET A 19 -7.87 -10.90 -14.49
N THR A 20 -8.43 -11.91 -15.19
CA THR A 20 -8.97 -13.11 -14.52
C THR A 20 -7.87 -13.94 -13.88
N ARG A 21 -6.65 -13.84 -14.37
CA ARG A 21 -5.46 -14.54 -13.89
C ARG A 21 -4.54 -13.69 -13.00
N GLN A 22 -4.94 -12.44 -12.70
CA GLN A 22 -4.08 -11.44 -12.03
C GLN A 22 -3.47 -11.93 -10.71
N VAL A 23 -4.23 -12.67 -9.88
CA VAL A 23 -3.70 -13.17 -8.60
C VAL A 23 -2.60 -14.18 -8.82
N GLY A 24 -2.81 -15.14 -9.73
CA GLY A 24 -1.80 -16.15 -10.06
C GLY A 24 -0.53 -15.54 -10.68
N LEU A 25 -0.72 -14.61 -11.61
CA LEU A 25 0.39 -13.84 -12.22
C LEU A 25 1.19 -13.08 -11.15
N PHE A 26 0.49 -12.36 -10.27
CA PHE A 26 1.13 -11.58 -9.20
C PHE A 26 1.96 -12.47 -8.27
N VAL A 27 1.40 -13.59 -7.80
CA VAL A 27 2.10 -14.51 -6.90
C VAL A 27 3.31 -15.13 -7.60
N ALA A 28 3.15 -15.57 -8.85
CA ALA A 28 4.26 -16.15 -9.62
C ALA A 28 5.35 -15.11 -9.88
N ALA A 29 4.99 -13.89 -10.31
CA ALA A 29 5.94 -12.80 -10.52
C ALA A 29 6.74 -12.48 -9.25
N LEU A 30 6.06 -12.38 -8.11
CA LEU A 30 6.72 -12.10 -6.83
C LEU A 30 7.69 -13.21 -6.43
N ASN A 31 7.31 -14.47 -6.60
CA ASN A 31 8.19 -15.61 -6.31
C ASN A 31 9.42 -15.61 -7.22
N VAL A 32 9.23 -15.38 -8.54
CA VAL A 32 10.34 -15.27 -9.51
C VAL A 32 11.28 -14.13 -9.12
N MET A 33 10.75 -12.94 -8.84
CA MET A 33 11.56 -11.79 -8.45
C MET A 33 12.35 -12.07 -7.16
N LYS A 34 11.72 -12.60 -6.12
CA LYS A 34 12.39 -12.94 -4.86
C LYS A 34 13.50 -13.98 -5.06
N ALA A 35 13.28 -14.99 -5.91
CA ALA A 35 14.30 -15.99 -6.22
C ALA A 35 15.49 -15.38 -6.98
N LEU A 36 15.21 -14.54 -7.98
CA LEU A 36 16.25 -13.84 -8.74
C LEU A 36 17.07 -12.89 -7.84
N TRP A 37 16.42 -12.17 -6.91
CA TRP A 37 17.13 -11.31 -5.95
C TRP A 37 18.04 -12.07 -5.00
N ARG A 38 17.76 -13.34 -4.72
CA ARG A 38 18.66 -14.22 -3.97
C ARG A 38 19.78 -14.82 -4.82
N GLY A 39 19.86 -14.47 -6.12
CA GLY A 39 20.86 -15.00 -7.06
C GLY A 39 20.55 -16.41 -7.56
N GLU A 40 19.34 -16.90 -7.33
CA GLU A 40 18.91 -18.22 -7.78
C GLU A 40 18.72 -18.26 -9.30
N THR A 41 18.86 -19.45 -9.88
CA THR A 41 18.48 -19.72 -11.27
C THR A 41 17.00 -20.13 -11.30
N VAL A 42 16.22 -19.50 -12.15
CA VAL A 42 14.76 -19.69 -12.19
C VAL A 42 14.31 -20.26 -13.53
N ASP A 43 13.53 -21.33 -13.46
CA ASP A 43 12.73 -21.87 -14.56
C ASP A 43 11.24 -21.63 -14.24
N GLU A 44 10.50 -21.01 -15.16
CA GLU A 44 9.06 -20.76 -15.03
C GLU A 44 8.40 -20.86 -16.42
N SER A 45 7.42 -21.75 -16.57
CA SER A 45 6.76 -22.02 -17.86
C SER A 45 5.26 -21.80 -17.86
N LYS A 46 4.63 -21.58 -16.67
CA LYS A 46 3.18 -21.42 -16.55
C LYS A 46 2.69 -20.06 -17.06
N TYR A 47 3.45 -19.02 -16.77
CA TYR A 47 3.11 -17.63 -17.12
C TYR A 47 4.12 -17.02 -18.09
N TRP A 48 5.39 -17.42 -17.97
CA TRP A 48 6.49 -16.95 -18.81
C TRP A 48 7.32 -18.12 -19.31
N GLN A 49 8.08 -17.90 -20.36
CA GLN A 49 9.00 -18.92 -20.90
C GLN A 49 10.42 -18.68 -20.36
N LEU A 50 10.56 -18.68 -19.01
CA LEU A 50 11.87 -18.52 -18.39
C LEU A 50 12.59 -19.86 -18.36
N GLN A 51 13.82 -19.87 -18.89
CA GLN A 51 14.72 -21.03 -18.88
C GLN A 51 16.05 -20.59 -18.30
N ARG A 52 16.43 -21.14 -17.14
CA ARG A 52 17.66 -20.83 -16.43
C ARG A 52 17.89 -19.31 -16.28
N ALA A 53 16.82 -18.56 -16.05
CA ALA A 53 16.86 -17.10 -15.92
C ALA A 53 17.68 -16.70 -14.69
N ARG A 54 18.51 -15.67 -14.82
CA ARG A 54 19.34 -15.08 -13.76
C ARG A 54 19.40 -13.58 -13.96
N ILE A 55 19.70 -12.85 -12.90
CA ILE A 55 20.00 -11.41 -12.96
C ILE A 55 21.42 -11.11 -12.47
N SER A 56 21.98 -10.03 -12.96
CA SER A 56 23.24 -9.47 -12.48
C SER A 56 23.24 -7.95 -12.67
N PRO A 57 23.64 -7.16 -11.64
CA PRO A 57 23.96 -7.63 -10.29
C PRO A 57 22.73 -8.09 -9.51
N VAL A 58 22.92 -8.90 -8.47
CA VAL A 58 21.90 -9.16 -7.47
C VAL A 58 21.88 -8.00 -6.45
N PRO A 59 20.74 -7.70 -5.78
CA PRO A 59 20.71 -6.72 -4.71
C PRO A 59 21.71 -7.08 -3.62
N SER A 60 22.48 -6.09 -3.14
CA SER A 60 23.42 -6.25 -2.03
C SER A 60 22.74 -6.38 -0.67
N GLU A 61 21.48 -5.92 -0.59
CA GLU A 61 20.65 -5.97 0.61
C GLU A 61 19.29 -6.59 0.28
N ALA A 62 18.63 -7.16 1.29
CA ALA A 62 17.28 -7.67 1.13
C ALA A 62 16.32 -6.56 0.68
N VAL A 63 15.50 -6.86 -0.31
CA VAL A 63 14.47 -5.94 -0.81
C VAL A 63 13.16 -6.24 -0.09
N ASP A 64 12.77 -5.37 0.84
CA ASP A 64 11.47 -5.45 1.49
C ASP A 64 10.33 -5.27 0.49
N VAL A 65 9.36 -6.15 0.54
CA VAL A 65 8.17 -6.13 -0.33
C VAL A 65 6.94 -5.75 0.48
N TRP A 66 6.38 -4.56 0.20
CA TRP A 66 5.11 -4.14 0.78
C TRP A 66 3.97 -4.35 -0.22
N ILE A 67 2.96 -5.09 0.18
CA ILE A 67 1.84 -5.44 -0.69
C ILE A 67 0.62 -4.59 -0.36
N GLY A 68 0.17 -3.80 -1.35
CA GLY A 68 -1.07 -3.04 -1.27
C GLY A 68 -2.29 -3.97 -1.28
N ALA A 69 -3.13 -3.88 -0.26
CA ALA A 69 -4.31 -4.74 -0.13
C ALA A 69 -5.42 -4.05 0.66
N VAL A 70 -6.67 -4.27 0.22
CA VAL A 70 -7.88 -3.67 0.81
C VAL A 70 -8.83 -4.75 1.31
N VAL A 71 -9.13 -5.74 0.45
CA VAL A 71 -10.11 -6.78 0.80
C VAL A 71 -9.45 -7.89 1.64
N PRO A 72 -10.22 -8.60 2.49
CA PRO A 72 -9.71 -9.61 3.41
C PRO A 72 -8.73 -10.62 2.81
N ALA A 73 -9.10 -11.22 1.69
CA ALA A 73 -8.25 -12.21 1.02
C ALA A 73 -6.92 -11.62 0.51
N ALA A 74 -6.90 -10.33 0.13
CA ALA A 74 -5.69 -9.64 -0.29
C ALA A 74 -4.81 -9.27 0.90
N ILE A 75 -5.39 -8.88 2.04
CA ILE A 75 -4.66 -8.62 3.30
C ILE A 75 -4.00 -9.92 3.79
N THR A 76 -4.72 -11.04 3.76
CA THR A 76 -4.13 -12.37 4.09
C THR A 76 -2.96 -12.70 3.14
N ARG A 77 -3.09 -12.43 1.85
CA ARG A 77 -2.01 -12.62 0.89
C ARG A 77 -0.80 -11.72 1.19
N ALA A 78 -1.04 -10.46 1.58
CA ALA A 78 0.02 -9.53 1.98
C ALA A 78 0.77 -10.05 3.21
N ALA A 79 0.07 -10.53 4.23
CA ALA A 79 0.68 -11.14 5.42
C ALA A 79 1.56 -12.34 5.06
N LYS A 80 1.07 -13.21 4.16
CA LYS A 80 1.79 -14.42 3.75
C LYS A 80 3.03 -14.14 2.90
N LEU A 81 2.93 -13.27 1.90
CA LEU A 81 3.93 -13.11 0.85
C LEU A 81 4.79 -11.85 1.00
N GLY A 82 4.31 -10.83 1.70
CA GLY A 82 4.99 -9.55 1.89
C GLY A 82 5.85 -9.51 3.15
N ASP A 83 6.72 -8.53 3.19
CA ASP A 83 7.47 -8.12 4.39
C ASP A 83 6.76 -6.95 5.08
N GLY A 84 5.80 -6.33 4.38
CA GLY A 84 4.88 -5.33 4.87
C GLY A 84 3.58 -5.30 4.09
N TRP A 85 2.60 -4.60 4.65
CA TRP A 85 1.31 -4.33 4.06
C TRP A 85 1.09 -2.82 3.92
N LEU A 86 0.55 -2.39 2.77
CA LEU A 86 0.16 -1.02 2.51
C LEU A 86 -1.37 -0.92 2.46
N ALA A 87 -1.94 -0.24 3.45
CA ALA A 87 -3.37 0.04 3.54
C ALA A 87 -3.82 1.10 2.53
N ALA A 88 -5.09 1.04 2.11
CA ALA A 88 -5.65 2.01 1.20
C ALA A 88 -5.76 3.41 1.85
N PRO A 89 -5.50 4.47 1.07
CA PRO A 89 -5.60 5.85 1.56
C PRO A 89 -7.03 6.31 1.87
N SER A 90 -8.03 5.59 1.35
CA SER A 90 -9.45 5.93 1.50
C SER A 90 -10.10 5.39 2.78
N LEU A 91 -9.37 4.62 3.59
CA LEU A 91 -9.91 4.07 4.83
C LEU A 91 -10.08 5.18 5.87
N THR A 92 -11.26 5.32 6.43
CA THR A 92 -11.50 6.14 7.62
C THR A 92 -10.69 5.61 8.81
N LEU A 93 -10.64 6.35 9.93
CA LEU A 93 -9.92 5.89 11.12
C LEU A 93 -10.49 4.56 11.65
N ALA A 94 -11.82 4.41 11.68
CA ALA A 94 -12.47 3.18 12.13
C ALA A 94 -12.16 1.99 11.20
N GLU A 95 -12.25 2.19 9.88
CA GLU A 95 -11.90 1.18 8.88
C GLU A 95 -10.42 0.82 8.94
N SER A 96 -9.54 1.80 9.19
CA SER A 96 -8.11 1.58 9.40
C SER A 96 -7.85 0.69 10.61
N GLY A 97 -8.59 0.89 11.70
CA GLY A 97 -8.55 0.02 12.88
C GLY A 97 -8.96 -1.43 12.58
N ALA A 98 -10.06 -1.61 11.85
CA ALA A 98 -10.51 -2.94 11.45
C ALA A 98 -9.52 -3.64 10.51
N ALA A 99 -8.96 -2.91 9.54
CA ALA A 99 -8.04 -3.43 8.56
C ALA A 99 -6.70 -3.87 9.18
N ILE A 100 -6.12 -3.07 10.09
CA ILE A 100 -4.87 -3.46 10.74
C ILE A 100 -5.03 -4.66 11.67
N GLN A 101 -6.15 -4.75 12.38
CA GLN A 101 -6.48 -5.95 13.18
C GLN A 101 -6.58 -7.20 12.31
N GLN A 102 -7.11 -7.07 11.09
CA GLN A 102 -7.15 -8.18 10.15
C GLN A 102 -5.76 -8.57 9.67
N TYR A 103 -4.88 -7.60 9.38
CA TYR A 103 -3.50 -7.88 9.00
C TYR A 103 -2.74 -8.59 10.14
N GLN A 104 -2.91 -8.13 11.39
CA GLN A 104 -2.34 -8.76 12.57
C GLN A 104 -2.78 -10.23 12.73
N ARG A 105 -4.10 -10.49 12.62
CA ARG A 105 -4.64 -11.86 12.65
C ARG A 105 -4.09 -12.73 11.52
N ALA A 106 -3.96 -12.17 10.32
CA ALA A 106 -3.40 -12.90 9.19
C ALA A 106 -1.93 -13.25 9.39
N CYS A 107 -1.11 -12.35 9.93
CA CYS A 107 0.28 -12.64 10.28
C CYS A 107 0.37 -13.74 11.36
N ALA A 108 -0.45 -13.66 12.39
CA ALA A 108 -0.49 -14.67 13.46
C ALA A 108 -0.88 -16.07 12.91
N ALA A 109 -1.84 -16.13 11.97
CA ALA A 109 -2.25 -17.38 11.33
C ALA A 109 -1.13 -18.03 10.48
N GLU A 110 -0.23 -17.20 9.92
CA GLU A 110 0.95 -17.68 9.17
C GLU A 110 2.18 -17.93 10.11
N ALA A 111 1.98 -17.87 11.44
CA ALA A 111 3.05 -17.95 12.44
C ALA A 111 4.22 -16.96 12.18
N LYS A 112 3.90 -15.79 11.65
CA LYS A 112 4.84 -14.74 11.23
C LYS A 112 4.68 -13.51 12.11
N ALA A 113 5.80 -12.91 12.53
CA ALA A 113 5.76 -11.59 13.15
C ALA A 113 5.14 -10.57 12.19
N MET A 114 4.37 -9.63 12.72
CA MET A 114 3.86 -8.54 11.92
C MET A 114 5.01 -7.72 11.36
N GLY A 115 5.11 -7.65 10.04
CA GLY A 115 6.03 -6.76 9.34
C GLY A 115 5.52 -5.31 9.33
N THR A 116 6.05 -4.49 8.43
CA THR A 116 5.61 -3.09 8.28
C THR A 116 4.12 -3.01 8.00
N ALA A 117 3.41 -2.20 8.78
CA ALA A 117 2.03 -1.80 8.52
C ALA A 117 2.04 -0.34 8.07
N ALA A 118 2.00 -0.12 6.76
CA ALA A 118 2.03 1.22 6.16
C ALA A 118 0.63 1.69 5.80
N ILE A 119 0.39 3.00 5.91
CA ILE A 119 -0.81 3.65 5.38
C ILE A 119 -0.43 4.96 4.70
N ARG A 120 -1.01 5.23 3.52
CA ARG A 120 -0.86 6.55 2.91
C ARG A 120 -1.98 7.47 3.42
N ARG A 121 -1.61 8.72 3.70
CA ARG A 121 -2.55 9.80 4.02
C ARG A 121 -2.26 11.03 3.18
N ASP A 122 -3.31 11.58 2.61
CA ASP A 122 -3.25 12.83 1.90
C ASP A 122 -3.54 13.93 2.93
N VAL A 123 -2.66 14.95 3.01
CA VAL A 123 -2.55 15.88 4.14
C VAL A 123 -2.65 17.33 3.64
N LEU A 124 -3.42 18.16 4.36
CA LEU A 124 -3.41 19.61 4.19
C LEU A 124 -3.28 20.27 5.56
N ILE A 125 -2.19 21.00 5.76
CA ILE A 125 -1.90 21.72 7.00
C ILE A 125 -1.99 23.21 6.73
N ALA A 126 -2.63 23.96 7.64
CA ALA A 126 -2.63 25.42 7.64
C ALA A 126 -2.40 25.94 9.05
N GLU A 127 -2.24 27.28 9.19
CA GLU A 127 -2.02 27.92 10.49
C GLU A 127 -3.14 27.66 11.50
N THR A 128 -4.38 27.54 11.01
CA THR A 128 -5.56 27.27 11.85
C THR A 128 -6.47 26.23 11.20
N SER A 129 -7.27 25.53 12.01
CA SER A 129 -8.30 24.59 11.54
C SER A 129 -9.25 25.21 10.53
N GLN A 130 -9.64 26.49 10.75
CA GLN A 130 -10.54 27.20 9.86
C GLN A 130 -9.88 27.51 8.51
N ALA A 131 -8.59 27.86 8.50
CA ALA A 131 -7.83 28.06 7.28
C ALA A 131 -7.68 26.74 6.49
N ALA A 132 -7.39 25.63 7.18
CA ALA A 132 -7.29 24.31 6.56
C ALA A 132 -8.62 23.88 5.94
N LYS A 133 -9.76 24.06 6.65
CA LYS A 133 -11.10 23.74 6.14
C LYS A 133 -11.46 24.55 4.90
N ARG A 134 -11.13 25.84 4.87
CA ARG A 134 -11.33 26.66 3.66
C ARG A 134 -10.43 26.23 2.50
N ALA A 135 -9.19 25.87 2.79
CA ALA A 135 -8.23 25.46 1.76
C ALA A 135 -8.57 24.13 1.12
N ILE A 136 -9.14 23.17 1.87
CA ILE A 136 -9.51 21.85 1.34
C ILE A 136 -10.84 21.87 0.56
N GLU A 137 -11.72 22.82 0.82
CA GLU A 137 -13.10 22.84 0.27
C GLU A 137 -13.15 22.72 -1.27
N PRO A 138 -12.33 23.43 -2.07
CA PRO A 138 -12.36 23.28 -3.54
C PRO A 138 -12.01 21.87 -4.00
N TYR A 139 -11.10 21.19 -3.30
CA TYR A 139 -10.70 19.83 -3.63
C TYR A 139 -11.82 18.82 -3.31
N LEU A 140 -12.49 18.99 -2.18
CA LEU A 140 -13.64 18.15 -1.79
C LEU A 140 -14.82 18.35 -2.74
N ALA A 141 -15.12 19.59 -3.12
CA ALA A 141 -16.17 19.90 -4.08
C ALA A 141 -15.91 19.27 -5.47
N ALA A 142 -14.65 19.12 -5.85
CA ALA A 142 -14.24 18.43 -7.07
C ALA A 142 -14.16 16.89 -6.91
N GLY A 143 -14.54 16.34 -5.77
CA GLY A 143 -14.48 14.90 -5.51
C GLY A 143 -13.06 14.37 -5.39
N TYR A 144 -12.24 14.95 -4.54
CA TYR A 144 -10.82 14.69 -4.40
C TYR A 144 -10.46 13.19 -4.49
N ARG A 145 -10.01 12.75 -5.68
CA ARG A 145 -9.52 11.38 -5.96
C ARG A 145 -10.46 10.25 -5.50
N GLY A 146 -11.72 10.53 -5.19
CA GLY A 146 -12.65 9.56 -4.59
C GLY A 146 -12.30 9.15 -3.16
N ILE A 147 -11.44 9.91 -2.47
CA ILE A 147 -11.09 9.70 -1.07
C ILE A 147 -12.11 10.44 -0.20
N PRO A 148 -12.76 9.76 0.78
CA PRO A 148 -13.69 10.41 1.67
C PRO A 148 -12.98 11.44 2.56
N PRO A 149 -13.62 12.57 2.90
CA PRO A 149 -13.02 13.64 3.72
C PRO A 149 -12.45 13.11 5.05
N GLU A 150 -13.11 12.13 5.66
CA GLU A 150 -12.75 11.53 6.95
C GLU A 150 -11.45 10.70 6.89
N ALA A 151 -10.97 10.38 5.69
CA ALA A 151 -9.71 9.69 5.48
C ALA A 151 -8.53 10.65 5.22
N LEU A 152 -8.81 11.95 5.05
CA LEU A 152 -7.78 12.98 4.87
C LEU A 152 -7.32 13.50 6.23
N LEU A 153 -6.05 13.90 6.32
CA LEU A 153 -5.52 14.60 7.49
C LEU A 153 -5.53 16.11 7.20
N VAL A 154 -6.52 16.81 7.75
CA VAL A 154 -6.73 18.24 7.47
C VAL A 154 -6.86 19.00 8.77
N GLY A 155 -6.06 20.05 8.95
CA GLY A 155 -6.12 20.86 10.15
C GLY A 155 -4.92 21.76 10.38
N SER A 156 -4.82 22.28 11.59
CA SER A 156 -3.60 22.90 12.14
C SER A 156 -2.52 21.83 12.35
N VAL A 157 -1.28 22.24 12.59
CA VAL A 157 -0.18 21.33 12.90
C VAL A 157 -0.55 20.41 14.09
N GLY A 158 -1.11 20.95 15.16
CA GLY A 158 -1.52 20.18 16.34
C GLY A 158 -2.56 19.11 15.99
N GLU A 159 -3.63 19.48 15.29
CA GLU A 159 -4.68 18.54 14.89
C GLU A 159 -4.17 17.42 13.99
N VAL A 160 -3.33 17.75 13.01
CA VAL A 160 -2.75 16.73 12.12
C VAL A 160 -1.79 15.81 12.90
N THR A 161 -1.04 16.35 13.85
CA THR A 161 -0.19 15.55 14.76
C THR A 161 -1.03 14.55 15.56
N ASP A 162 -2.16 15.00 16.12
CA ASP A 162 -3.07 14.12 16.86
C ASP A 162 -3.69 13.03 15.97
N GLN A 163 -4.07 13.36 14.74
CA GLN A 163 -4.59 12.40 13.77
C GLN A 163 -3.53 11.35 13.38
N VAL A 164 -2.28 11.75 13.22
CA VAL A 164 -1.15 10.83 12.99
C VAL A 164 -0.93 9.93 14.20
N ALA A 165 -0.97 10.50 15.42
CA ALA A 165 -0.85 9.73 16.66
C ALA A 165 -1.94 8.67 16.82
N GLN A 166 -3.18 8.96 16.39
CA GLN A 166 -4.27 7.99 16.39
C GLN A 166 -3.97 6.80 15.46
N LEU A 167 -3.42 7.04 14.27
CA LEU A 167 -3.02 5.96 13.36
C LEU A 167 -1.87 5.12 13.95
N ALA A 168 -0.88 5.76 14.57
CA ALA A 168 0.19 5.06 15.26
C ALA A 168 -0.34 4.20 16.43
N ALA A 169 -1.31 4.72 17.20
CA ALA A 169 -1.96 3.99 18.30
C ALA A 169 -2.74 2.76 17.82
N LEU A 170 -3.26 2.76 16.60
CA LEU A 170 -3.86 1.58 15.96
C LEU A 170 -2.84 0.48 15.62
N GLY A 171 -1.54 0.84 15.55
CA GLY A 171 -0.46 -0.10 15.22
C GLY A 171 0.15 0.09 13.82
N TYR A 172 -0.18 1.17 13.10
CA TYR A 172 0.55 1.51 11.88
C TYR A 172 1.97 1.96 12.22
N THR A 173 2.96 1.38 11.55
CA THR A 173 4.38 1.66 11.77
C THR A 173 4.93 2.70 10.81
N GLU A 174 4.26 2.87 9.66
CA GLU A 174 4.66 3.81 8.61
C GLU A 174 3.47 4.62 8.10
N ILE A 175 3.62 5.94 8.04
CA ILE A 175 2.62 6.83 7.46
C ILE A 175 3.26 7.57 6.27
N ILE A 176 2.81 7.23 5.07
CA ILE A 176 3.25 7.87 3.84
C ILE A 176 2.41 9.11 3.61
N VAL A 177 3.03 10.28 3.70
CA VAL A 177 2.34 11.58 3.56
C VAL A 177 2.37 12.06 2.12
N ARG A 178 1.22 12.49 1.62
CA ARG A 178 1.08 13.21 0.37
C ARG A 178 0.45 14.58 0.63
N ASN A 179 1.14 15.65 0.26
CA ASN A 179 0.59 16.99 0.39
C ASN A 179 -0.55 17.26 -0.60
N ILE A 180 -1.64 17.87 -0.13
CA ILE A 180 -2.75 18.36 -0.93
C ILE A 180 -2.48 19.85 -1.17
N SER A 181 -1.84 20.20 -2.28
CA SER A 181 -1.63 21.58 -2.67
C SER A 181 -1.80 21.74 -4.17
N ALA A 182 -2.20 22.95 -4.59
CA ALA A 182 -2.22 23.32 -6.00
C ALA A 182 -0.78 23.51 -6.54
N ASP A 183 0.12 23.92 -5.65
CA ASP A 183 1.53 24.17 -5.97
C ASP A 183 2.36 22.91 -5.73
N GLN A 184 2.27 21.98 -6.67
CA GLN A 184 3.24 20.88 -6.79
C GLN A 184 4.34 21.33 -7.76
N THR A 185 5.08 22.38 -7.38
CA THR A 185 6.33 22.77 -8.04
C THR A 185 7.51 22.18 -7.31
#